data_09899751712a5e5e1f34700326d8d337
#
_entry.id   09899751712a5e5e1f34700326d8d337
#
_cell.length_a   1.000
_cell.length_b   1.000
_cell.length_c   1.000
_cell.angle_alpha   90.00
_cell.angle_beta   90.00
_cell.angle_gamma   90.00
#
_symmetry.space_group_name_H-M   'P 1'
#
loop_
_entity.id
_entity.type
_entity.pdbx_description
1 polymer ?
#
loop_
_entity_poly.entity_id
_entity_poly.type
_entity_poly.pdbx_seq_one_letter_code
_entity_poly.pdbx_strand_id
1 'polypeptide(L)'
;MSASGIQARLSQAQWSLKPQDLAMALKLVSLGGQRLGYAALAKAMSLSVFEAHACVARLAAARLLTDVDGVPMLVLSAFRPLMLLGAPYFFPAVRGEITVGFPTAYGVEPLKSKVMFSDDLPPVWPHAEGPVRGVTLLPLYP
;
A
#
# COMPACT_ATOMS: atom_id res chain seq x y z
N MET A 1 2.51 -20.40 12.19
CA MET A 1 3.52 -19.65 12.99
C MET A 1 2.78 -18.74 13.94
N SER A 2 3.10 -18.77 15.23
CA SER A 2 2.57 -17.79 16.18
C SER A 2 3.18 -16.40 15.91
N ALA A 3 2.46 -15.33 16.25
CA ALA A 3 2.96 -13.95 16.14
C ALA A 3 4.33 -13.77 16.83
N SER A 4 4.59 -14.49 17.91
CA SER A 4 5.86 -14.54 18.62
C SER A 4 7.01 -15.07 17.77
N GLY A 5 6.78 -16.07 16.92
CA GLY A 5 7.83 -16.63 16.06
C GLY A 5 8.23 -15.71 14.90
N ILE A 6 7.32 -14.85 14.45
CA ILE A 6 7.59 -13.86 13.40
C ILE A 6 8.42 -12.70 13.97
N GLN A 7 8.06 -12.20 15.14
CA GLN A 7 8.76 -11.08 15.81
C GLN A 7 10.21 -11.39 16.13
N ALA A 8 10.52 -12.61 16.55
CA ALA A 8 11.88 -13.04 16.90
C ALA A 8 12.88 -12.99 15.74
N ARG A 9 12.42 -12.90 14.50
CA ARG A 9 13.27 -12.87 13.29
C ARG A 9 13.60 -11.47 12.79
N LEU A 10 12.97 -10.44 13.33
CA LEU A 10 13.19 -9.06 12.91
C LEU A 10 14.19 -8.39 13.85
N SER A 11 15.21 -7.73 13.28
CA SER A 11 16.00 -6.77 14.03
C SER A 11 15.17 -5.54 14.37
N GLN A 12 15.52 -4.84 15.44
CA GLN A 12 14.81 -3.64 15.89
C GLN A 12 14.67 -2.57 14.77
N ALA A 13 15.68 -2.45 13.91
CA ALA A 13 15.67 -1.54 12.76
C ALA A 13 14.65 -1.92 11.66
N GLN A 14 14.19 -3.18 11.65
CA GLN A 14 13.26 -3.70 10.64
C GLN A 14 11.78 -3.65 11.08
N TRP A 15 11.49 -3.20 12.31
CA TRP A 15 10.12 -3.16 12.82
C TRP A 15 9.32 -1.94 12.38
N SER A 16 9.98 -0.91 11.89
CA SER A 16 9.30 0.27 11.34
C SER A 16 8.61 -0.09 10.02
N LEU A 17 7.37 0.35 9.89
CA LEU A 17 6.63 0.19 8.64
C LEU A 17 7.34 0.90 7.49
N LYS A 18 7.35 0.25 6.35
CA LYS A 18 7.86 0.79 5.09
C LYS A 18 6.70 1.09 4.14
N PRO A 19 6.91 1.95 3.12
CA PRO A 19 5.88 2.24 2.12
C PRO A 19 5.28 1.00 1.46
N GLN A 20 6.12 0.00 1.16
CA GLN A 20 5.67 -1.28 0.59
C GLN A 20 4.76 -2.08 1.52
N ASP A 21 4.89 -1.90 2.85
CA ASP A 21 3.99 -2.55 3.83
C ASP A 21 2.59 -1.96 3.76
N LEU A 22 2.50 -0.63 3.58
CA LEU A 22 1.23 0.03 3.35
C LEU A 22 0.56 -0.47 2.07
N ALA A 23 1.32 -0.60 0.99
CA ALA A 23 0.81 -1.13 -0.27
C ALA A 23 0.36 -2.59 -0.13
N MET A 24 1.09 -3.42 0.62
CA MET A 24 0.69 -4.80 0.94
C MET A 24 -0.63 -4.84 1.73
N ALA A 25 -0.78 -3.98 2.73
CA ALA A 25 -2.02 -3.88 3.49
C ALA A 25 -3.21 -3.46 2.61
N LEU A 26 -3.02 -2.46 1.73
CA LEU A 26 -4.03 -2.04 0.76
C LEU A 26 -4.40 -3.15 -0.23
N LYS A 27 -3.41 -3.95 -0.66
CA LYS A 27 -3.67 -5.14 -1.48
C LYS A 27 -4.57 -6.13 -0.76
N LEU A 28 -4.31 -6.40 0.51
CA LEU A 28 -5.14 -7.28 1.32
C LEU A 28 -6.58 -6.75 1.47
N VAL A 29 -6.76 -5.44 1.60
CA VAL A 29 -8.10 -4.81 1.56
C VAL A 29 -8.77 -5.06 0.22
N SER A 30 -8.05 -4.88 -0.88
CA SER A 30 -8.61 -5.03 -2.24
C SER A 30 -9.05 -6.46 -2.57
N LEU A 31 -8.51 -7.44 -1.88
CA LEU A 31 -8.89 -8.84 -2.04
C LEU A 31 -10.27 -9.17 -1.44
N GLY A 32 -10.86 -8.28 -0.64
CA GLY A 32 -12.22 -8.45 -0.12
C GLY A 32 -12.44 -9.74 0.69
N GLY A 33 -11.42 -10.20 1.41
CA GLY A 33 -11.47 -11.46 2.16
C GLY A 33 -10.98 -12.69 1.38
N GLN A 34 -10.63 -12.55 0.11
CA GLN A 34 -9.98 -13.61 -0.65
C GLN A 34 -8.62 -13.93 0.01
N ARG A 35 -8.36 -15.21 0.22
CA ARG A 35 -7.16 -15.68 0.89
C ARG A 35 -6.06 -15.99 -0.14
N LEU A 36 -4.93 -15.31 -0.03
CA LEU A 36 -3.74 -15.59 -0.84
C LEU A 36 -2.56 -15.93 0.07
N GLY A 37 -1.84 -16.99 -0.31
CA GLY A 37 -0.57 -17.33 0.33
C GLY A 37 0.56 -16.36 -0.06
N TYR A 38 1.71 -16.49 0.62
CA TYR A 38 2.86 -15.58 0.44
C TYR A 38 3.39 -15.50 -0.99
N ALA A 39 3.49 -16.63 -1.70
CA ALA A 39 3.98 -16.65 -3.07
C ALA A 39 3.04 -15.89 -4.03
N ALA A 40 1.73 -16.03 -3.86
CA ALA A 40 0.74 -15.32 -4.64
C ALA A 40 0.73 -13.81 -4.34
N LEU A 41 0.86 -13.43 -3.07
CA LEU A 41 0.99 -12.04 -2.65
C LEU A 41 2.26 -11.41 -3.21
N ALA A 42 3.39 -12.10 -3.12
CA ALA A 42 4.65 -11.63 -3.67
C ALA A 42 4.54 -11.35 -5.17
N LYS A 43 3.98 -12.28 -5.92
CA LYS A 43 3.73 -12.13 -7.36
C LYS A 43 2.80 -10.93 -7.65
N ALA A 44 1.70 -10.81 -6.92
CA ALA A 44 0.73 -9.74 -7.11
C ALA A 44 1.30 -8.34 -6.80
N MET A 45 2.31 -8.27 -5.95
CA MET A 45 2.97 -7.03 -5.53
C MET A 45 4.30 -6.75 -6.24
N SER A 46 4.71 -7.63 -7.16
CA SER A 46 6.04 -7.57 -7.82
C SER A 46 7.20 -7.55 -6.80
N LEU A 47 7.03 -8.32 -5.72
CA LEU A 47 8.02 -8.49 -4.66
C LEU A 47 8.61 -9.90 -4.71
N SER A 48 9.80 -10.07 -4.15
CA SER A 48 10.31 -11.41 -3.85
C SER A 48 9.49 -12.02 -2.69
N VAL A 49 9.49 -13.34 -2.59
CA VAL A 49 8.82 -14.04 -1.48
C VAL A 49 9.41 -13.62 -0.13
N PHE A 50 10.72 -13.37 -0.08
CA PHE A 50 11.40 -12.86 1.11
C PHE A 50 10.88 -11.48 1.53
N GLU A 51 10.72 -10.56 0.59
CA GLU A 51 10.18 -9.23 0.85
C GLU A 51 8.71 -9.29 1.28
N ALA A 52 7.91 -10.16 0.67
CA ALA A 52 6.52 -10.37 1.09
C ALA A 52 6.43 -10.89 2.54
N HIS A 53 7.29 -11.84 2.93
CA HIS A 53 7.39 -12.28 4.32
C HIS A 53 7.83 -11.14 5.27
N ALA A 54 8.78 -10.31 4.85
CA ALA A 54 9.23 -9.17 5.64
C ALA A 54 8.12 -8.11 5.82
N CYS A 55 7.35 -7.81 4.78
CA CYS A 55 6.18 -6.93 4.87
C CYS A 55 5.15 -7.47 5.88
N VAL A 56 4.79 -8.74 5.75
CA VAL A 56 3.84 -9.39 6.65
C VAL A 56 4.35 -9.37 8.10
N ALA A 57 5.64 -9.63 8.31
CA ALA A 57 6.25 -9.60 9.65
C ALA A 57 6.18 -8.20 10.29
N ARG A 58 6.46 -7.13 9.53
CA ARG A 58 6.35 -5.76 10.03
C ARG A 58 4.89 -5.36 10.31
N LEU A 59 3.97 -5.73 9.44
CA LEU A 59 2.54 -5.49 9.65
C LEU A 59 2.01 -6.25 10.87
N ALA A 60 2.45 -7.48 11.09
CA ALA A 60 2.09 -8.26 12.27
C ALA A 60 2.68 -7.64 13.55
N ALA A 61 3.94 -7.20 13.53
CA ALA A 61 4.58 -6.50 14.65
C ALA A 61 3.83 -5.20 15.02
N ALA A 62 3.31 -4.48 14.02
CA ALA A 62 2.47 -3.31 14.20
C ALA A 62 1.01 -3.63 14.60
N ARG A 63 0.67 -4.90 14.75
CA ARG A 63 -0.69 -5.40 15.07
C ARG A 63 -1.75 -5.03 14.03
N LEU A 64 -1.32 -4.83 12.78
CA LEU A 64 -2.21 -4.54 11.65
C LEU A 64 -2.63 -5.79 10.91
N LEU A 65 -1.96 -6.90 11.19
CA LEU A 65 -2.16 -8.16 10.50
C LEU A 65 -2.06 -9.32 11.47
N THR A 66 -2.88 -10.33 11.24
CA THR A 66 -2.84 -11.61 11.95
C THR A 66 -2.68 -12.75 10.96
N ASP A 67 -2.17 -13.88 11.42
CA ASP A 67 -2.10 -15.09 10.63
C ASP A 67 -3.27 -16.00 10.99
N VAL A 68 -3.99 -16.45 9.98
CA VAL A 68 -5.08 -17.43 10.13
C VAL A 68 -4.77 -18.62 9.23
N ASP A 69 -4.36 -19.72 9.84
CA ASP A 69 -4.01 -20.97 9.14
C ASP A 69 -2.94 -20.77 8.04
N GLY A 70 -1.89 -20.03 8.34
CA GLY A 70 -0.79 -19.75 7.41
C GLY A 70 -1.10 -18.70 6.34
N VAL A 71 -2.23 -18.02 6.44
CA VAL A 71 -2.64 -16.96 5.51
C VAL A 71 -2.70 -15.63 6.23
N PRO A 72 -2.00 -14.59 5.73
CA PRO A 72 -2.04 -13.27 6.33
C PRO A 72 -3.42 -12.62 6.15
N MET A 73 -4.01 -12.16 7.24
CA MET A 73 -5.30 -11.49 7.28
C MET A 73 -5.17 -10.11 7.92
N LEU A 74 -5.66 -9.09 7.24
CA LEU A 74 -5.61 -7.72 7.71
C LEU A 74 -6.62 -7.49 8.85
N VAL A 75 -6.19 -6.83 9.92
CA VAL A 75 -7.05 -6.35 11.00
C VAL A 75 -7.59 -4.98 10.61
N LEU A 76 -8.72 -4.95 9.93
CA LEU A 76 -9.28 -3.73 9.33
C LEU A 76 -9.59 -2.66 10.38
N SER A 77 -10.03 -3.05 11.58
CA SER A 77 -10.31 -2.13 12.69
C SER A 77 -9.07 -1.40 13.20
N ALA A 78 -7.88 -1.99 13.05
CA ALA A 78 -6.60 -1.36 13.37
C ALA A 78 -6.03 -0.58 12.16
N PHE A 79 -6.21 -1.09 10.95
CA PHE A 79 -5.68 -0.48 9.75
C PHE A 79 -6.39 0.82 9.37
N ARG A 80 -7.71 0.89 9.56
CA ARG A 80 -8.50 2.08 9.24
C ARG A 80 -8.04 3.35 9.99
N PRO A 81 -7.82 3.34 11.31
CA PRO A 81 -7.25 4.50 12.01
C PRO A 81 -5.86 4.90 11.50
N LEU A 82 -5.00 3.92 11.18
CA LEU A 82 -3.70 4.22 10.58
C LEU A 82 -3.87 4.99 9.27
N MET A 83 -4.76 4.56 8.38
CA MET A 83 -5.00 5.23 7.11
C MET A 83 -5.55 6.64 7.27
N LEU A 84 -6.47 6.84 8.19
CA LEU A 84 -7.13 8.14 8.39
C LEU A 84 -6.27 9.14 9.16
N LEU A 85 -5.50 8.68 10.14
CA LEU A 85 -4.82 9.53 11.11
C LEU A 85 -3.29 9.51 10.98
N GLY A 86 -2.70 8.43 10.49
CA GLY A 86 -1.26 8.24 10.46
C GLY A 86 -0.64 8.29 9.06
N ALA A 87 -1.21 7.61 8.09
CA ALA A 87 -0.61 7.45 6.77
C ALA A 87 -0.25 8.79 6.08
N PRO A 88 -1.07 9.86 6.16
CA PRO A 88 -0.72 11.13 5.55
C PRO A 88 0.56 11.76 6.10
N TYR A 89 0.94 11.43 7.32
CA TYR A 89 2.14 11.96 7.97
C TYR A 89 3.38 11.08 7.74
N PHE A 90 3.20 9.76 7.74
CA PHE A 90 4.30 8.81 7.56
C PHE A 90 4.61 8.50 6.10
N PHE A 91 3.59 8.56 5.26
CA PHE A 91 3.68 8.23 3.83
C PHE A 91 3.00 9.33 2.99
N PRO A 92 3.50 10.57 3.03
CA PRO A 92 2.88 11.66 2.31
C PRO A 92 2.93 11.42 0.80
N ALA A 93 1.90 11.88 0.10
CA ALA A 93 1.88 11.85 -1.35
C ALA A 93 2.95 12.80 -1.90
N VAL A 94 3.86 12.30 -2.71
CA VAL A 94 4.92 13.09 -3.34
C VAL A 94 4.54 13.38 -4.78
N ARG A 95 4.45 14.66 -5.12
CA ARG A 95 4.18 15.14 -6.47
C ARG A 95 5.50 15.34 -7.23
N GLY A 96 5.51 14.92 -8.48
CA GLY A 96 6.62 15.13 -9.40
C GLY A 96 6.29 16.14 -10.48
N GLU A 97 6.93 15.99 -11.63
CA GLU A 97 6.77 16.87 -12.78
C GLU A 97 5.43 16.68 -13.49
N ILE A 98 5.06 17.66 -14.31
CA ILE A 98 3.91 17.56 -15.20
C ILE A 98 4.28 16.67 -16.38
N THR A 99 3.49 15.62 -16.60
CA THR A 99 3.73 14.65 -17.68
C THR A 99 2.42 14.06 -18.19
N VAL A 100 2.53 13.26 -19.23
CA VAL A 100 1.43 12.45 -19.75
C VAL A 100 1.35 11.14 -18.95
N GLY A 101 0.14 10.69 -18.64
CA GLY A 101 -0.06 9.44 -17.92
C GLY A 101 -1.52 9.03 -17.77
N PHE A 102 -1.75 8.01 -16.96
CA PHE A 102 -3.08 7.57 -16.58
C PHE A 102 -3.53 8.29 -15.30
N PRO A 103 -4.75 8.86 -15.28
CA PRO A 103 -5.29 9.49 -14.07
C PRO A 103 -5.30 8.53 -12.88
N THR A 104 -5.02 9.04 -11.70
CA THR A 104 -5.04 8.27 -10.45
C THR A 104 -5.63 9.10 -9.31
N ALA A 105 -5.77 8.50 -8.13
CA ALA A 105 -6.28 9.15 -6.92
C ALA A 105 -7.58 9.93 -7.19
N TYR A 106 -7.64 11.23 -6.87
CA TYR A 106 -8.82 12.05 -7.11
C TYR A 106 -9.02 12.46 -8.59
N GLY A 107 -8.12 12.04 -9.49
CA GLY A 107 -8.31 12.18 -10.94
C GLY A 107 -9.25 11.14 -11.55
N VAL A 108 -9.68 10.12 -10.79
CA VAL A 108 -10.58 9.04 -11.23
C VAL A 108 -11.78 8.87 -10.31
N GLU A 109 -12.86 8.31 -10.88
CA GLU A 109 -14.05 7.97 -10.09
C GLU A 109 -13.77 6.82 -9.09
N PRO A 110 -14.40 6.80 -7.90
CA PRO A 110 -15.45 7.71 -7.44
C PRO A 110 -14.93 9.01 -6.78
N LEU A 111 -13.62 9.19 -6.65
CA LEU A 111 -13.06 10.34 -5.95
C LEU A 111 -13.19 11.62 -6.77
N LYS A 112 -13.08 11.54 -8.08
CA LYS A 112 -13.18 12.69 -8.99
C LYS A 112 -14.47 13.50 -8.79
N SER A 113 -15.59 12.83 -8.60
CA SER A 113 -16.88 13.49 -8.35
C SER A 113 -17.12 13.92 -6.90
N LYS A 114 -16.33 13.41 -5.97
CA LYS A 114 -16.51 13.64 -4.52
C LYS A 114 -15.52 14.63 -3.92
N VAL A 115 -14.40 14.85 -4.57
CA VAL A 115 -13.33 15.72 -4.09
C VAL A 115 -13.24 16.94 -4.98
N MET A 116 -13.45 18.12 -4.38
CA MET A 116 -13.15 19.38 -5.05
C MET A 116 -11.65 19.66 -4.91
N PHE A 117 -10.98 19.87 -6.02
CA PHE A 117 -9.59 20.29 -6.06
C PHE A 117 -9.47 21.55 -6.92
N SER A 118 -8.53 22.42 -6.53
CA SER A 118 -8.32 23.71 -7.17
C SER A 118 -7.40 23.65 -8.39
N ASP A 119 -6.75 22.52 -8.61
CA ASP A 119 -5.78 22.35 -9.69
C ASP A 119 -6.48 21.87 -10.97
N ASP A 120 -6.19 22.48 -12.10
CA ASP A 120 -6.72 22.10 -13.41
C ASP A 120 -6.14 20.77 -13.93
N LEU A 121 -5.02 20.32 -13.34
CA LEU A 121 -4.31 19.11 -13.75
C LEU A 121 -4.52 17.97 -12.76
N PRO A 122 -5.03 16.81 -13.22
CA PRO A 122 -5.22 15.64 -12.36
C PRO A 122 -3.87 15.01 -11.98
N PRO A 123 -3.80 14.25 -10.88
CA PRO A 123 -2.67 13.39 -10.61
C PRO A 123 -2.63 12.23 -11.60
N VAL A 124 -1.43 11.89 -12.09
CA VAL A 124 -1.23 10.82 -13.07
C VAL A 124 -0.10 9.88 -12.68
N TRP A 125 -0.24 8.62 -13.07
CA TRP A 125 0.85 7.68 -13.20
C TRP A 125 1.53 7.92 -14.55
N PRO A 126 2.84 8.25 -14.61
CA PRO A 126 3.54 8.50 -15.86
C PRO A 126 3.48 7.29 -16.80
N HIS A 127 3.05 7.53 -18.03
CA HIS A 127 3.02 6.52 -19.06
C HIS A 127 2.95 7.20 -20.44
N ALA A 128 3.77 6.74 -21.38
CA ALA A 128 3.85 7.34 -22.71
C ALA A 128 2.50 7.34 -23.47
N GLU A 129 1.69 6.31 -23.25
CA GLU A 129 0.36 6.16 -23.89
C GLU A 129 -0.79 6.67 -22.98
N GLY A 130 -0.47 7.42 -21.94
CA GLY A 130 -1.49 7.96 -21.05
C GLY A 130 -2.41 8.94 -21.76
N PRO A 131 -3.72 8.93 -21.46
CA PRO A 131 -4.70 9.75 -22.17
C PRO A 131 -4.74 11.21 -21.73
N VAL A 132 -4.07 11.57 -20.62
CA VAL A 132 -4.14 12.93 -20.07
C VAL A 132 -2.77 13.44 -19.63
N ARG A 133 -2.66 14.76 -19.64
CA ARG A 133 -1.54 15.48 -19.04
C ARG A 133 -1.90 15.85 -17.61
N GLY A 134 -1.02 15.57 -16.68
CA GLY A 134 -1.26 15.82 -15.27
C GLY A 134 0.01 15.93 -14.45
N VAL A 135 -0.13 16.04 -13.14
CA VAL A 135 0.98 16.07 -12.20
C VAL A 135 1.31 14.64 -11.78
N THR A 136 2.56 14.24 -11.98
CA THR A 136 3.04 12.92 -11.55
C THR A 136 2.79 12.73 -10.06
N LEU A 137 2.20 11.60 -9.71
CA LEU A 137 2.18 11.09 -8.34
C LEU A 137 3.22 9.97 -8.24
N LEU A 138 4.23 10.17 -7.39
CA LEU A 138 5.28 9.17 -7.24
C LEU A 138 4.74 7.92 -6.54
N PRO A 139 5.15 6.71 -6.97
CA PRO A 139 4.72 5.48 -6.33
C PRO A 139 5.28 5.37 -4.92
N LEU A 140 4.59 4.62 -4.06
CA LEU A 140 5.02 4.38 -2.68
C LEU A 140 6.34 3.57 -2.62
N TYR A 141 6.58 2.73 -3.59
CA TYR A 141 7.81 1.93 -3.73
C TYR A 141 8.10 1.68 -5.22
N PRO A 142 9.36 1.46 -5.60
CA PRO A 142 9.77 1.23 -6.97
C PRO A 142 9.25 -0.10 -7.53
#